data_6595040ff11a736743b9d7aca56c016a
#
_entry.id   6595040ff11a736743b9d7aca56c016a
#
_cell.length_a   1.000
_cell.length_b   1.000
_cell.length_c   1.000
_cell.angle_alpha   90.00
_cell.angle_beta   90.00
_cell.angle_gamma   90.00
#
_symmetry.space_group_name_H-M   'P 1'
#
loop_
_entity.id
_entity.type
_entity.pdbx_description
1 polymer ?
#
loop_
_entity_poly.entity_id
_entity_poly.type
_entity_poly.pdbx_seq_one_letter_code
_entity_poly.pdbx_strand_id
1 'polypeptide(L)'
;MQVDVHNEGDIVLVELVGDIDGKTAPEFQARVLDLVKPLSRIVVSLERVAFMSSAGLRAMLLIYRQAKSKDAKVVLAHVNQDIRRSMSATGFLPFFVLSDGVQDAILGLG
;
A
#
# COMPACT_ATOMS: atom_id res chain seq x y z
N MET A 1 -9.84 11.85 0.00
CA MET A 1 -9.15 10.69 -0.62
C MET A 1 -10.17 9.73 -1.19
N GLN A 2 -9.90 9.22 -2.36
CA GLN A 2 -10.73 8.20 -2.98
C GLN A 2 -10.04 6.84 -2.86
N VAL A 3 -10.79 5.82 -2.47
CA VAL A 3 -10.27 4.45 -2.32
C VAL A 3 -11.21 3.52 -3.09
N ASP A 4 -10.69 2.92 -4.14
CA ASP A 4 -11.45 1.97 -4.96
C ASP A 4 -10.89 0.56 -4.74
N VAL A 5 -11.78 -0.39 -4.46
CA VAL A 5 -11.39 -1.77 -4.17
C VAL A 5 -11.97 -2.70 -5.22
N HIS A 6 -11.12 -3.52 -5.81
CA HIS A 6 -11.49 -4.50 -6.83
C HIS A 6 -10.95 -5.88 -6.47
N ASN A 7 -11.61 -6.92 -6.92
CA ASN A 7 -11.12 -8.28 -6.78
C ASN A 7 -10.59 -8.78 -8.12
N GLU A 8 -9.35 -9.28 -8.10
CA GLU A 8 -8.70 -9.92 -9.22
C GLU A 8 -8.41 -11.38 -8.84
N GLY A 9 -9.41 -12.25 -8.99
CA GLY A 9 -9.34 -13.60 -8.44
C GLY A 9 -9.25 -13.54 -6.92
N ASP A 10 -8.20 -14.14 -6.35
CA ASP A 10 -7.96 -14.15 -4.90
C ASP A 10 -7.18 -12.92 -4.43
N ILE A 11 -6.84 -12.01 -5.33
CA ILE A 11 -6.07 -10.82 -5.00
C ILE A 11 -7.00 -9.62 -4.90
N VAL A 12 -6.83 -8.82 -3.87
CA VAL A 12 -7.55 -7.57 -3.67
C VAL A 12 -6.70 -6.43 -4.20
N LEU A 13 -7.24 -5.69 -5.17
CA LEU A 13 -6.58 -4.50 -5.71
C LEU A 13 -7.20 -3.26 -5.08
N VAL A 14 -6.36 -2.44 -4.47
CA VAL A 14 -6.76 -1.16 -3.87
C VAL A 14 -6.14 -0.03 -4.70
N GLU A 15 -6.97 0.79 -5.30
CA GLU A 15 -6.51 1.96 -6.04
C GLU A 15 -6.80 3.21 -5.24
N LEU A 16 -5.75 3.98 -4.96
CA LEU A 16 -5.84 5.21 -4.17
C LEU A 16 -5.72 6.42 -5.08
N VAL A 17 -6.53 7.43 -4.80
CA VAL A 17 -6.46 8.72 -5.52
C VAL A 17 -6.34 9.84 -4.50
N GLY A 18 -5.29 10.64 -4.64
CA GLY A 18 -5.04 11.80 -3.80
C GLY A 18 -3.82 11.62 -2.91
N ASP A 19 -3.43 12.71 -2.26
CA ASP A 19 -2.26 12.70 -1.38
C ASP A 19 -2.57 11.96 -0.07
N ILE A 20 -1.57 11.29 0.46
CA ILE A 20 -1.67 10.63 1.76
C ILE A 20 -0.89 11.48 2.76
N ASP A 21 -1.61 12.25 3.57
CA ASP A 21 -1.05 13.17 4.54
C ASP A 21 -1.72 12.97 5.91
N GLY A 22 -1.48 13.91 6.84
CA GLY A 22 -2.05 13.80 8.18
C GLY A 22 -3.57 13.77 8.23
N LYS A 23 -4.24 14.34 7.22
CA LYS A 23 -5.71 14.36 7.16
C LYS A 23 -6.27 13.07 6.56
N THR A 24 -5.59 12.50 5.57
CA THR A 24 -6.10 11.35 4.81
C THR A 24 -5.53 10.02 5.30
N ALA A 25 -4.39 10.04 6.01
CA ALA A 25 -3.76 8.81 6.49
C ALA A 25 -4.67 7.96 7.39
N PRO A 26 -5.49 8.53 8.31
CA PRO A 26 -6.39 7.71 9.12
C PRO A 26 -7.42 6.94 8.30
N GLU A 27 -8.01 7.57 7.29
CA GLU A 27 -8.97 6.91 6.41
C GLU A 27 -8.29 5.81 5.57
N PHE A 28 -7.16 6.14 4.97
CA PHE A 28 -6.36 5.19 4.21
C PHE A 28 -6.02 3.96 5.07
N GLN A 29 -5.50 4.20 6.27
CA GLN A 29 -5.13 3.14 7.20
C GLN A 29 -6.33 2.24 7.53
N ALA A 30 -7.46 2.83 7.92
CA ALA A 30 -8.64 2.09 8.31
C ALA A 30 -9.18 1.25 7.14
N ARG A 31 -9.27 1.85 5.94
CA ARG A 31 -9.81 1.18 4.75
C ARG A 31 -8.96 -0.01 4.34
N VAL A 32 -7.63 0.14 4.35
CA VAL A 32 -6.74 -0.95 3.95
C VAL A 32 -6.65 -2.02 5.04
N LEU A 33 -6.61 -1.64 6.32
CA LEU A 33 -6.59 -2.61 7.41
C LEU A 33 -7.83 -3.51 7.41
N ASP A 34 -8.98 -3.00 7.02
CA ASP A 34 -10.20 -3.81 6.91
C ASP A 34 -10.06 -4.94 5.89
N LEU A 35 -9.15 -4.80 4.93
CA LEU A 35 -8.92 -5.79 3.89
C LEU A 35 -7.85 -6.81 4.29
N VAL A 36 -7.10 -6.54 5.35
CA VAL A 36 -6.02 -7.43 5.81
C VAL A 36 -6.61 -8.52 6.67
N LYS A 37 -6.87 -9.66 6.06
CA LYS A 37 -7.35 -10.90 6.70
C LYS A 37 -6.23 -11.93 6.66
N PRO A 38 -6.31 -13.01 7.46
CA PRO A 38 -5.33 -14.08 7.38
C PRO A 38 -5.16 -14.57 5.92
N LEU A 39 -3.92 -14.62 5.45
CA LEU A 39 -3.52 -15.10 4.12
C LEU A 39 -4.00 -14.20 2.96
N SER A 40 -4.49 -12.99 3.24
CA SER A 40 -4.89 -12.05 2.18
C SER A 40 -3.71 -11.71 1.29
N ARG A 41 -3.99 -11.45 0.01
CA ARG A 41 -3.03 -10.95 -0.96
C ARG A 41 -3.57 -9.65 -1.51
N ILE A 42 -2.86 -8.56 -1.26
CA ILE A 42 -3.32 -7.20 -1.52
C ILE A 42 -2.30 -6.45 -2.36
N VAL A 43 -2.76 -5.81 -3.43
CA VAL A 43 -1.96 -4.86 -4.20
C VAL A 43 -2.53 -3.48 -3.96
N VAL A 44 -1.68 -2.56 -3.53
CA VAL A 44 -2.06 -1.15 -3.34
C VAL A 44 -1.42 -0.35 -4.46
N SER A 45 -2.22 0.21 -5.35
CA SER A 45 -1.73 1.04 -6.44
C SER A 45 -1.63 2.50 -6.00
N LEU A 46 -0.43 3.04 -6.10
CA LEU A 46 -0.13 4.45 -5.80
C LEU A 46 0.05 5.28 -7.06
N GLU A 47 -0.47 4.81 -8.21
CA GLU A 47 -0.31 5.49 -9.49
C GLU A 47 -0.85 6.91 -9.45
N ARG A 48 -1.95 7.12 -8.73
CA ARG A 48 -2.59 8.44 -8.60
C ARG A 48 -2.34 9.09 -7.25
N VAL A 49 -1.27 8.71 -6.60
CA VAL A 49 -0.80 9.31 -5.34
C VAL A 49 0.50 10.03 -5.63
N ALA A 50 0.46 11.36 -5.64
CA ALA A 50 1.62 12.17 -5.93
C ALA A 50 2.52 12.36 -4.70
N PHE A 51 1.93 12.39 -3.51
CA PHE A 51 2.64 12.74 -2.28
C PHE A 51 2.20 11.85 -1.12
N MET A 52 3.16 11.44 -0.31
CA MET A 52 2.91 10.71 0.93
C MET A 52 3.77 11.34 2.04
N SER A 53 3.11 11.87 3.07
CA SER A 53 3.78 12.48 4.21
C SER A 53 4.32 11.41 5.16
N SER A 54 5.05 11.86 6.20
CA SER A 54 5.50 10.94 7.26
C SER A 54 4.33 10.23 7.95
N ALA A 55 3.18 10.90 8.08
CA ALA A 55 1.97 10.26 8.62
C ALA A 55 1.49 9.13 7.71
N GLY A 56 1.54 9.35 6.39
CA GLY A 56 1.20 8.32 5.41
C GLY A 56 2.17 7.13 5.45
N LEU A 57 3.45 7.42 5.57
CA LEU A 57 4.47 6.36 5.67
C LEU A 57 4.29 5.53 6.94
N ARG A 58 3.97 6.16 8.06
CA ARG A 58 3.71 5.43 9.31
C ARG A 58 2.45 4.57 9.21
N ALA A 59 1.40 5.08 8.56
CA ALA A 59 0.19 4.31 8.31
C ALA A 59 0.49 3.08 7.45
N MET A 60 1.30 3.25 6.41
CA MET A 60 1.72 2.15 5.54
C MET A 60 2.53 1.10 6.32
N LEU A 61 3.43 1.55 7.17
CA LEU A 61 4.22 0.65 8.00
C LEU A 61 3.34 -0.16 8.94
N LEU A 62 2.33 0.47 9.54
CA LEU A 62 1.36 -0.23 10.39
C LEU A 62 0.61 -1.30 9.61
N ILE A 63 0.18 -0.99 8.39
CA ILE A 63 -0.49 -1.95 7.51
C ILE A 63 0.41 -3.16 7.25
N TYR A 64 1.69 -2.94 6.97
CA TYR A 64 2.64 -4.02 6.73
C TYR A 64 2.87 -4.89 7.96
N ARG A 65 2.93 -4.27 9.15
CA ARG A 65 3.07 -5.03 10.40
C ARG A 65 1.86 -5.91 10.66
N GLN A 66 0.66 -5.39 10.45
CA GLN A 66 -0.57 -6.17 10.61
C GLN A 66 -0.65 -7.30 9.59
N ALA A 67 -0.28 -7.02 8.35
CA ALA A 67 -0.25 -8.05 7.30
C ALA A 67 0.69 -9.19 7.68
N LYS A 68 1.89 -8.85 8.15
CA LYS A 68 2.87 -9.85 8.57
C LYS A 68 2.33 -10.74 9.70
N SER A 69 1.63 -10.14 10.68
CA SER A 69 1.07 -10.89 11.80
C SER A 69 -0.02 -11.87 11.37
N LYS A 70 -0.63 -11.66 10.21
CA LYS A 70 -1.71 -12.50 9.66
C LYS A 70 -1.27 -13.34 8.47
N ASP A 71 0.02 -13.40 8.19
CA ASP A 71 0.57 -14.04 6.98
C ASP A 71 -0.09 -13.53 5.71
N ALA A 72 -0.54 -12.30 5.71
CA ALA A 72 -1.03 -11.61 4.54
C ALA A 72 0.13 -10.95 3.80
N LYS A 73 -0.05 -10.73 2.50
CA LYS A 73 0.95 -10.09 1.65
C LYS A 73 0.40 -8.79 1.08
N VAL A 74 1.18 -7.72 1.18
CA VAL A 74 0.85 -6.42 0.62
C VAL A 74 1.99 -6.00 -0.30
N VAL A 75 1.64 -5.64 -1.54
CA VAL A 75 2.60 -5.14 -2.53
C VAL A 75 2.14 -3.76 -2.97
N LEU A 76 3.08 -2.82 -3.00
CA LEU A 76 2.83 -1.47 -3.48
C LEU A 76 3.23 -1.37 -4.95
N ALA A 77 2.31 -0.93 -5.80
CA ALA A 77 2.56 -0.75 -7.22
C ALA A 77 2.58 0.75 -7.56
N HIS A 78 3.35 1.11 -8.57
CA HIS A 78 3.43 2.48 -9.08
C HIS A 78 3.87 3.50 -8.04
N VAL A 79 4.87 3.17 -7.22
CA VAL A 79 5.45 4.10 -6.26
C VAL A 79 6.35 5.07 -7.01
N ASN A 80 6.01 6.36 -7.01
CA ASN A 80 6.82 7.35 -7.70
C ASN A 80 8.15 7.60 -6.99
N GLN A 81 9.05 8.29 -7.69
CA GLN A 81 10.41 8.52 -7.21
C GLN A 81 10.45 9.30 -5.91
N ASP A 82 9.60 10.30 -5.76
CA ASP A 82 9.58 11.15 -4.56
C ASP A 82 9.12 10.36 -3.33
N ILE A 83 8.09 9.53 -3.48
CA ILE A 83 7.62 8.67 -2.40
C ILE A 83 8.70 7.64 -2.04
N ARG A 84 9.34 7.03 -3.04
CA ARG A 84 10.42 6.07 -2.82
C ARG A 84 11.58 6.71 -2.07
N ARG A 85 11.95 7.95 -2.42
CA ARG A 85 12.99 8.69 -1.71
C ARG A 85 12.63 8.92 -0.24
N SER A 86 11.37 9.26 0.02
CA SER A 86 10.89 9.44 1.39
C SER A 86 10.95 8.15 2.19
N MET A 87 10.60 7.03 1.57
CA MET A 87 10.71 5.71 2.19
C MET A 87 12.16 5.38 2.52
N SER A 88 13.09 5.69 1.62
CA SER A 88 14.51 5.48 1.83
C SER A 88 15.05 6.39 2.93
N ALA A 89 14.69 7.67 2.91
CA ALA A 89 15.18 8.66 3.87
C ALA A 89 14.72 8.35 5.31
N THR A 90 13.54 7.78 5.47
CA THR A 90 13.02 7.40 6.79
C THR A 90 13.52 6.03 7.27
N GLY A 91 14.22 5.28 6.40
CA GLY A 91 14.63 3.92 6.70
C GLY A 91 13.51 2.89 6.57
N PHE A 92 12.36 3.26 6.04
CA PHE A 92 11.20 2.37 5.95
C PHE A 92 11.19 1.51 4.68
N LEU A 93 11.99 1.89 3.66
CA LEU A 93 11.98 1.20 2.36
C LEU A 93 12.16 -0.33 2.46
N PRO A 94 13.07 -0.85 3.29
CA PRO A 94 13.27 -2.31 3.38
C PRO A 94 12.05 -3.07 3.91
N PHE A 95 11.12 -2.40 4.56
CA PHE A 95 9.92 -3.06 5.10
C PHE A 95 8.83 -3.23 4.06
N PHE A 96 8.92 -2.54 2.92
CA PHE A 96 7.89 -2.55 1.90
C PHE A 96 8.29 -3.44 0.72
N VAL A 97 7.29 -4.04 0.08
CA VAL A 97 7.48 -4.78 -1.15
C VAL A 97 6.93 -3.93 -2.28
N LEU A 98 7.79 -3.56 -3.21
CA LEU A 98 7.43 -2.67 -4.32
C LEU A 98 7.42 -3.44 -5.63
N SER A 99 6.50 -3.06 -6.51
CA SER A 99 6.43 -3.57 -7.88
C SER A 99 6.27 -2.38 -8.82
N ASP A 100 6.76 -2.50 -10.05
CA ASP A 100 6.67 -1.42 -11.03
C ASP A 100 5.21 -1.12 -11.41
N GLY A 101 4.40 -2.15 -11.59
CA GLY A 101 3.01 -2.00 -11.96
C GLY A 101 2.10 -3.02 -11.32
N VAL A 102 0.79 -2.81 -11.51
CA VAL A 102 -0.24 -3.67 -10.94
C VAL A 102 -0.13 -5.11 -11.47
N GLN A 103 0.09 -5.27 -12.78
CA GLN A 103 0.20 -6.61 -13.37
C GLN A 103 1.39 -7.37 -12.83
N ASP A 104 2.55 -6.70 -12.70
CA ASP A 104 3.74 -7.32 -12.12
C ASP A 104 3.49 -7.74 -10.67
N ALA A 105 2.77 -6.89 -9.91
CA ALA A 105 2.42 -7.19 -8.52
C ALA A 105 1.51 -8.41 -8.43
N ILE A 106 0.49 -8.50 -9.29
CA ILE A 106 -0.45 -9.62 -9.34
C ILE A 106 0.29 -10.91 -9.68
N LEU A 107 1.15 -10.88 -10.69
CA LEU A 107 1.94 -12.05 -11.10
C LEU A 107 2.87 -12.51 -9.99
N GLY A 108 3.47 -11.58 -9.26
CA GLY A 108 4.37 -11.90 -8.16
C GLY A 108 3.65 -12.53 -6.96
N LEU A 109 2.36 -12.24 -6.78
CA LEU A 109 1.55 -12.83 -5.71
C LEU A 109 0.89 -14.14 -6.10
N GLY A 110 0.71 -14.32 -7.39
CA GLY A 110 0.12 -15.56 -7.92
C GLY A 110 1.11 -16.68 -7.90
#